data_e7d84e9782b0049e56a51fa21f200e45
#
_entry.id   e7d84e9782b0049e56a51fa21f200e45
#
_cell.length_a   1.000
_cell.length_b   1.000
_cell.length_c   1.000
_cell.angle_alpha   90.00
_cell.angle_beta   90.00
_cell.angle_gamma   90.00
#
_symmetry.space_group_name_H-M   'P 1'
#
loop_
_entity.id
_entity.type
_entity.pdbx_description
1 polymer ?
#
loop_
_entity_poly.entity_id
_entity_poly.type
_entity_poly.pdbx_seq_one_letter_code
_entity_poly.pdbx_strand_id
1 'polypeptide(L)'
;MTQSTKGNITPKPASSPYSLRIGSHHFFLLAIILWILGTNLLWMLLDIRPPSYDQGLHLFRTFNYWEAISSGSEDWWQDVLNVEPFYPPFYHLSLIPLSLFFGFTLDTGIIGNSCYMVILILSTYGIGKILYTRKVGLFAAFLVSCYPLIISMSREYIISVMLTAITTLAYYLFLKSEDFENRKYSLLFSLTYASGLMVKWTFFIYTFPVVLAGLWGEKINFKDRIIQFAYYFGMVAALLIVPFFIFILGSEKWIPLILEFLLIWILATKFSNV
;
A
#
# COMPACT_ATOMS: atom_id res chain seq x y z
N MET A 1 -56.52 0.09 45.84
CA MET A 1 -56.34 -1.09 44.96
C MET A 1 -55.84 -0.61 43.61
N THR A 2 -54.53 -0.67 43.39
CA THR A 2 -53.90 -0.29 42.13
C THR A 2 -53.20 -1.54 41.59
N GLN A 3 -53.77 -2.11 40.51
CA GLN A 3 -53.15 -3.24 39.79
C GLN A 3 -51.97 -2.79 38.98
N SER A 4 -50.82 -3.36 39.29
CA SER A 4 -49.59 -3.26 38.51
C SER A 4 -49.64 -4.23 37.33
N THR A 5 -49.74 -3.71 36.10
CA THR A 5 -49.59 -4.48 34.86
C THR A 5 -48.10 -4.77 34.58
N LYS A 6 -47.66 -5.99 34.86
CA LYS A 6 -46.37 -6.51 34.40
C LYS A 6 -46.41 -6.67 32.88
N GLY A 7 -45.68 -5.79 32.16
CA GLY A 7 -45.45 -5.93 30.75
C GLY A 7 -44.50 -7.13 30.47
N ASN A 8 -45.00 -8.12 29.74
CA ASN A 8 -44.22 -9.24 29.23
C ASN A 8 -43.21 -8.74 28.17
N ILE A 9 -41.95 -8.64 28.54
CA ILE A 9 -40.85 -8.39 27.58
C ILE A 9 -40.47 -9.74 26.93
N THR A 10 -41.00 -9.97 25.74
CA THR A 10 -40.53 -11.09 24.91
C THR A 10 -39.11 -10.82 24.46
N PRO A 11 -38.14 -11.74 24.62
CA PRO A 11 -36.79 -11.55 24.16
C PRO A 11 -36.78 -11.51 22.64
N LYS A 12 -36.16 -10.43 22.09
CA LYS A 12 -35.94 -10.25 20.65
C LYS A 12 -35.10 -11.44 20.16
N PRO A 13 -35.49 -12.15 19.08
CA PRO A 13 -34.74 -13.27 18.60
C PRO A 13 -33.34 -12.80 18.21
N ALA A 14 -32.34 -13.55 18.69
CA ALA A 14 -30.94 -13.32 18.34
C ALA A 14 -30.79 -13.36 16.82
N SER A 15 -30.30 -12.26 16.25
CA SER A 15 -29.99 -12.18 14.82
C SER A 15 -28.98 -13.27 14.45
N SER A 16 -29.38 -14.15 13.54
CA SER A 16 -28.54 -15.21 12.97
C SER A 16 -27.20 -14.66 12.47
N PRO A 17 -26.07 -15.32 12.78
CA PRO A 17 -24.77 -14.85 12.36
C PRO A 17 -24.59 -15.04 10.85
N TYR A 18 -24.23 -13.95 10.18
CA TYR A 18 -23.53 -13.90 8.88
C TYR A 18 -24.13 -14.73 7.72
N SER A 19 -25.26 -14.33 7.19
CA SER A 19 -25.50 -14.55 5.77
C SER A 19 -24.64 -13.56 4.97
N LEU A 20 -23.56 -14.02 4.36
CA LEU A 20 -22.81 -13.31 3.33
C LEU A 20 -23.75 -13.12 2.12
N ARG A 21 -24.69 -12.19 2.20
CA ARG A 21 -25.42 -11.75 1.01
C ARG A 21 -24.44 -10.97 0.14
N ILE A 22 -23.88 -11.67 -0.87
CA ILE A 22 -23.12 -11.05 -1.95
C ILE A 22 -24.07 -10.07 -2.63
N GLY A 23 -23.96 -8.79 -2.29
CA GLY A 23 -24.78 -7.75 -2.89
C GLY A 23 -24.34 -7.50 -4.35
N SER A 24 -25.24 -7.03 -5.20
CA SER A 24 -24.98 -6.72 -6.60
C SER A 24 -23.71 -5.89 -6.84
N HIS A 25 -23.36 -5.03 -5.89
CA HIS A 25 -22.15 -4.20 -5.96
C HIS A 25 -20.83 -4.99 -5.99
N HIS A 26 -20.76 -6.16 -5.35
CA HIS A 26 -19.57 -7.02 -5.40
C HIS A 26 -19.43 -7.65 -6.78
N PHE A 27 -20.55 -8.01 -7.41
CA PHE A 27 -20.54 -8.51 -8.77
C PHE A 27 -20.03 -7.46 -9.77
N PHE A 28 -20.50 -6.21 -9.66
CA PHE A 28 -20.02 -5.14 -10.53
C PHE A 28 -18.53 -4.83 -10.27
N LEU A 29 -18.09 -4.82 -9.02
CA LEU A 29 -16.68 -4.63 -8.70
C LEU A 29 -15.80 -5.73 -9.28
N LEU A 30 -16.24 -6.99 -9.17
CA LEU A 30 -15.56 -8.12 -9.79
C LEU A 30 -15.51 -7.99 -11.31
N ALA A 31 -16.62 -7.57 -11.95
CA ALA A 31 -16.67 -7.34 -13.39
C ALA A 31 -15.66 -6.26 -13.85
N ILE A 32 -15.50 -5.17 -13.08
CA ILE A 32 -14.48 -4.13 -13.35
C ILE A 32 -13.08 -4.72 -13.28
N ILE A 33 -12.80 -5.52 -12.23
CA ILE A 33 -11.50 -6.17 -12.08
C ILE A 33 -11.22 -7.13 -13.22
N LEU A 34 -12.17 -8.00 -13.53
CA LEU A 34 -12.02 -8.97 -14.64
C LEU A 34 -11.85 -8.28 -15.99
N TRP A 35 -12.51 -7.16 -16.20
CA TRP A 35 -12.34 -6.33 -17.40
C TRP A 35 -10.90 -5.86 -17.56
N ILE A 36 -10.30 -5.25 -16.54
CA ILE A 36 -8.93 -4.74 -16.64
C ILE A 36 -7.90 -5.87 -16.76
N LEU A 37 -8.08 -6.96 -16.00
CA LEU A 37 -7.20 -8.12 -16.10
C LEU A 37 -7.28 -8.77 -17.48
N GLY A 38 -8.49 -8.94 -18.01
CA GLY A 38 -8.72 -9.50 -19.34
C GLY A 38 -8.14 -8.63 -20.46
N THR A 39 -8.29 -7.31 -20.37
CA THR A 39 -7.71 -6.41 -21.38
C THR A 39 -6.19 -6.33 -21.31
N ASN A 40 -5.58 -6.46 -20.13
CA ASN A 40 -4.13 -6.55 -19.97
C ASN A 40 -3.58 -7.89 -20.48
N LEU A 41 -4.29 -8.99 -20.20
CA LEU A 41 -3.94 -10.31 -20.77
C LEU A 41 -4.02 -10.30 -22.28
N LEU A 42 -5.11 -9.75 -22.86
CA LEU A 42 -5.25 -9.61 -24.31
C LEU A 42 -4.12 -8.76 -24.90
N TRP A 43 -3.72 -7.67 -24.21
CA TRP A 43 -2.60 -6.84 -24.61
C TRP A 43 -1.29 -7.64 -24.67
N MET A 44 -0.95 -8.42 -23.65
CA MET A 44 0.24 -9.27 -23.64
C MET A 44 0.29 -10.24 -24.81
N LEU A 45 -0.87 -10.78 -25.24
CA LEU A 45 -0.96 -11.70 -26.37
C LEU A 45 -0.82 -11.03 -27.74
N LEU A 46 -1.10 -9.74 -27.84
CA LEU A 46 -1.16 -9.01 -29.12
C LEU A 46 0.00 -8.02 -29.31
N ASP A 47 0.66 -7.59 -28.21
CA ASP A 47 1.73 -6.60 -28.30
C ASP A 47 3.05 -7.21 -28.73
N ILE A 48 3.51 -6.81 -29.91
CA ILE A 48 4.78 -7.23 -30.49
C ILE A 48 5.82 -6.09 -30.55
N ARG A 49 5.50 -4.95 -29.93
CA ARG A 49 6.39 -3.79 -29.97
C ARG A 49 7.64 -4.02 -29.15
N PRO A 50 8.79 -3.48 -29.58
CA PRO A 50 9.99 -3.49 -28.76
C PRO A 50 9.76 -2.65 -27.48
N PRO A 51 10.42 -3.01 -26.35
CA PRO A 51 10.32 -2.24 -25.12
C PRO A 51 10.82 -0.81 -25.30
N SER A 52 10.20 0.12 -24.60
CA SER A 52 10.82 1.43 -24.39
C SER A 52 12.07 1.30 -23.52
N TYR A 53 12.90 2.33 -23.53
CA TYR A 53 14.13 2.37 -22.71
C TYR A 53 13.81 2.13 -21.22
N ASP A 54 12.78 2.81 -20.68
CA ASP A 54 12.41 2.68 -19.27
C ASP A 54 11.94 1.27 -18.91
N GLN A 55 11.15 0.63 -19.78
CA GLN A 55 10.71 -0.75 -19.57
C GLN A 55 11.89 -1.72 -19.51
N GLY A 56 12.81 -1.60 -20.47
CA GLY A 56 14.03 -2.42 -20.51
C GLY A 56 14.90 -2.20 -19.27
N LEU A 57 15.03 -0.95 -18.83
CA LEU A 57 15.80 -0.60 -17.65
C LEU A 57 15.19 -1.19 -16.36
N HIS A 58 13.87 -1.11 -16.18
CA HIS A 58 13.21 -1.70 -15.01
C HIS A 58 13.28 -3.24 -15.01
N LEU A 59 13.15 -3.88 -16.16
CA LEU A 59 13.34 -5.33 -16.28
C LEU A 59 14.77 -5.73 -15.93
N PHE A 60 15.76 -5.03 -16.48
CA PHE A 60 17.18 -5.27 -16.19
C PHE A 60 17.50 -5.11 -14.70
N ARG A 61 16.98 -4.07 -14.05
CA ARG A 61 17.13 -3.88 -12.61
C ARG A 61 16.51 -5.03 -11.79
N THR A 62 15.32 -5.51 -12.19
CA THR A 62 14.71 -6.66 -11.52
C THR A 62 15.57 -7.90 -11.62
N PHE A 63 16.16 -8.15 -12.77
CA PHE A 63 17.10 -9.25 -12.98
C PHE A 63 18.38 -9.08 -12.13
N ASN A 64 18.97 -7.89 -12.10
CA ASN A 64 20.18 -7.62 -11.31
C ASN A 64 19.92 -7.78 -9.80
N TYR A 65 18.74 -7.35 -9.30
CA TYR A 65 18.37 -7.60 -7.90
C TYR A 65 18.27 -9.11 -7.61
N TRP A 66 17.69 -9.88 -8.55
CA TRP A 66 17.65 -11.33 -8.41
C TRP A 66 19.05 -11.93 -8.42
N GLU A 67 19.91 -11.53 -9.34
CA GLU A 67 21.28 -12.00 -9.43
C GLU A 67 22.06 -11.68 -8.14
N ALA A 68 21.97 -10.46 -7.64
CA ALA A 68 22.60 -10.06 -6.39
C ALA A 68 22.14 -10.91 -5.19
N ILE A 69 20.83 -11.15 -5.06
CA ILE A 69 20.26 -11.96 -3.97
C ILE A 69 20.67 -13.43 -4.09
N SER A 70 20.75 -13.98 -5.30
CA SER A 70 21.02 -15.39 -5.57
C SER A 70 22.51 -15.73 -5.72
N SER A 71 23.40 -14.73 -5.71
CA SER A 71 24.84 -14.90 -5.94
C SER A 71 25.52 -15.83 -4.93
N GLY A 72 24.98 -15.98 -3.71
CA GLY A 72 25.63 -16.70 -2.62
C GLY A 72 26.92 -16.04 -2.12
N SER A 73 27.20 -14.80 -2.53
CA SER A 73 28.32 -13.99 -2.09
C SER A 73 28.17 -13.63 -0.60
N GLU A 74 29.27 -13.57 0.14
CA GLU A 74 29.23 -13.08 1.54
C GLU A 74 28.77 -11.62 1.61
N ASP A 75 28.97 -10.87 0.54
CA ASP A 75 28.60 -9.46 0.40
C ASP A 75 27.34 -9.26 -0.46
N TRP A 76 26.48 -10.29 -0.64
CA TRP A 76 25.26 -10.23 -1.48
C TRP A 76 24.40 -8.99 -1.22
N TRP A 77 24.39 -8.51 -0.01
CA TRP A 77 23.63 -7.35 0.41
C TRP A 77 24.23 -6.03 -0.11
N GLN A 78 25.57 -5.92 -0.23
CA GLN A 78 26.22 -4.77 -0.88
C GLN A 78 25.90 -4.77 -2.37
N ASP A 79 25.89 -5.96 -3.00
CA ASP A 79 25.51 -6.12 -4.39
C ASP A 79 24.09 -5.63 -4.63
N VAL A 80 23.12 -6.02 -3.75
CA VAL A 80 21.73 -5.53 -3.79
C VAL A 80 21.66 -4.01 -3.70
N LEU A 81 22.47 -3.39 -2.84
CA LEU A 81 22.47 -1.93 -2.66
C LEU A 81 23.07 -1.18 -3.85
N ASN A 82 24.00 -1.80 -4.52
CA ASN A 82 24.70 -1.21 -5.67
C ASN A 82 23.92 -1.36 -6.98
N VAL A 83 22.86 -2.17 -7.03
CA VAL A 83 22.04 -2.34 -8.26
C VAL A 83 21.48 -1.00 -8.74
N GLU A 84 20.94 -0.20 -7.82
CA GLU A 84 20.27 1.05 -8.16
C GLU A 84 20.41 2.09 -7.05
N PRO A 85 21.21 3.13 -7.24
CA PRO A 85 21.44 4.13 -6.21
C PRO A 85 20.33 5.17 -6.10
N PHE A 86 19.44 5.29 -7.11
CA PHE A 86 18.47 6.37 -7.20
C PHE A 86 17.05 5.96 -6.80
N TYR A 87 16.59 4.78 -7.26
CA TYR A 87 15.24 4.30 -6.93
C TYR A 87 15.26 3.30 -5.78
N PRO A 88 14.36 3.44 -4.80
CA PRO A 88 14.16 2.40 -3.80
C PRO A 88 13.75 1.07 -4.46
N PRO A 89 14.14 -0.09 -3.88
CA PRO A 89 14.11 -1.37 -4.59
C PRO A 89 12.74 -2.08 -4.59
N PHE A 90 11.75 -1.62 -3.82
CA PHE A 90 10.57 -2.42 -3.51
C PHE A 90 9.76 -2.84 -4.74
N TYR A 91 9.67 -1.99 -5.77
CA TYR A 91 9.00 -2.36 -7.03
C TYR A 91 9.67 -3.59 -7.66
N HIS A 92 10.99 -3.53 -7.85
CA HIS A 92 11.75 -4.61 -8.49
C HIS A 92 11.74 -5.88 -7.65
N LEU A 93 11.97 -5.77 -6.34
CA LEU A 93 11.94 -6.90 -5.41
C LEU A 93 10.56 -7.59 -5.39
N SER A 94 9.48 -6.84 -5.51
CA SER A 94 8.11 -7.39 -5.54
C SER A 94 7.80 -8.17 -6.82
N LEU A 95 8.53 -7.92 -7.90
CA LEU A 95 8.38 -8.63 -9.18
C LEU A 95 9.25 -9.88 -9.28
N ILE A 96 10.29 -10.05 -8.45
CA ILE A 96 11.14 -11.25 -8.46
C ILE A 96 10.32 -12.54 -8.34
N PRO A 97 9.39 -12.70 -7.37
CA PRO A 97 8.62 -13.94 -7.28
C PRO A 97 7.83 -14.25 -8.56
N LEU A 98 7.25 -13.23 -9.19
CA LEU A 98 6.54 -13.40 -10.47
C LEU A 98 7.51 -13.76 -11.59
N SER A 99 8.69 -13.12 -11.62
CA SER A 99 9.74 -13.41 -12.63
C SER A 99 10.28 -14.82 -12.52
N LEU A 100 10.32 -15.40 -11.34
CA LEU A 100 10.71 -16.80 -11.13
C LEU A 100 9.69 -17.79 -11.70
N PHE A 101 8.39 -17.43 -11.70
CA PHE A 101 7.34 -18.28 -12.25
C PHE A 101 7.13 -18.09 -13.76
N PHE A 102 7.16 -16.83 -14.24
CA PHE A 102 6.80 -16.47 -15.61
C PHE A 102 8.02 -16.09 -16.49
N GLY A 103 9.22 -16.07 -15.90
CA GLY A 103 10.44 -15.62 -16.57
C GLY A 103 10.69 -14.11 -16.39
N PHE A 104 11.94 -13.70 -16.64
CA PHE A 104 12.32 -12.28 -16.66
C PHE A 104 11.97 -11.68 -18.03
N THR A 105 10.70 -11.36 -18.22
CA THR A 105 10.13 -10.82 -19.46
C THR A 105 9.35 -9.54 -19.19
N LEU A 106 9.03 -8.79 -20.23
CA LEU A 106 8.19 -7.60 -20.12
C LEU A 106 6.79 -7.94 -19.61
N ASP A 107 6.27 -9.09 -19.99
CA ASP A 107 4.94 -9.58 -19.58
C ASP A 107 4.83 -9.73 -18.07
N THR A 108 5.92 -10.11 -17.40
CA THR A 108 5.97 -10.20 -15.94
C THR A 108 5.69 -8.86 -15.28
N GLY A 109 6.16 -7.76 -15.87
CA GLY A 109 5.82 -6.40 -15.43
C GLY A 109 4.35 -6.08 -15.58
N ILE A 110 3.72 -6.50 -16.69
CA ILE A 110 2.27 -6.33 -16.94
C ILE A 110 1.45 -7.15 -15.95
N ILE A 111 1.87 -8.38 -15.65
CA ILE A 111 1.24 -9.23 -14.62
C ILE A 111 1.31 -8.55 -13.25
N GLY A 112 2.49 -8.07 -12.85
CA GLY A 112 2.67 -7.35 -11.59
C GLY A 112 1.82 -6.08 -11.53
N ASN A 113 1.83 -5.27 -12.58
CA ASN A 113 1.01 -4.07 -12.68
C ASN A 113 -0.49 -4.39 -12.66
N SER A 114 -0.91 -5.54 -13.21
CA SER A 114 -2.28 -6.02 -13.11
C SER A 114 -2.69 -6.32 -11.66
N CYS A 115 -1.79 -6.89 -10.85
CA CYS A 115 -2.02 -7.06 -9.41
C CYS A 115 -2.16 -5.71 -8.70
N TYR A 116 -1.31 -4.73 -9.03
CA TYR A 116 -1.42 -3.36 -8.47
C TYR A 116 -2.69 -2.65 -8.93
N MET A 117 -3.18 -2.90 -10.14
CA MET A 117 -4.49 -2.39 -10.61
C MET A 117 -5.63 -2.92 -9.75
N VAL A 118 -5.60 -4.17 -9.33
CA VAL A 118 -6.61 -4.71 -8.40
C VAL A 118 -6.59 -3.95 -7.08
N ILE A 119 -5.41 -3.69 -6.51
CA ILE A 119 -5.24 -2.89 -5.29
C ILE A 119 -5.80 -1.49 -5.48
N LEU A 120 -5.49 -0.84 -6.59
CA LEU A 120 -5.96 0.49 -6.94
C LEU A 120 -7.49 0.56 -7.01
N ILE A 121 -8.12 -0.38 -7.73
CA ILE A 121 -9.58 -0.46 -7.90
C ILE A 121 -10.28 -0.69 -6.56
N LEU A 122 -9.80 -1.64 -5.76
CA LEU A 122 -10.38 -1.97 -4.45
C LEU A 122 -10.24 -0.81 -3.46
N SER A 123 -9.09 -0.15 -3.44
CA SER A 123 -8.84 1.00 -2.57
C SER A 123 -9.68 2.20 -2.97
N THR A 124 -9.79 2.50 -4.27
CA THR A 124 -10.67 3.57 -4.80
C THR A 124 -12.12 3.32 -4.47
N TYR A 125 -12.60 2.08 -4.67
CA TYR A 125 -13.95 1.68 -4.22
C TYR A 125 -14.15 1.90 -2.72
N GLY A 126 -13.17 1.49 -1.92
CA GLY A 126 -13.19 1.62 -0.46
C GLY A 126 -13.29 3.07 -0.01
N ILE A 127 -12.49 3.97 -0.59
CA ILE A 127 -12.51 5.41 -0.33
C ILE A 127 -13.88 6.00 -0.67
N GLY A 128 -14.38 5.77 -1.88
CA GLY A 128 -15.67 6.29 -2.32
C GLY A 128 -16.84 5.76 -1.49
N LYS A 129 -16.75 4.51 -1.00
CA LYS A 129 -17.74 3.92 -0.08
C LYS A 129 -17.69 4.57 1.31
N ILE A 130 -16.52 4.92 1.82
CA ILE A 130 -16.34 5.53 3.15
C ILE A 130 -16.84 6.99 3.11
N LEU A 131 -16.37 7.76 2.14
CA LEU A 131 -16.64 9.19 2.08
C LEU A 131 -18.07 9.51 1.62
N TYR A 132 -18.68 8.63 0.82
CA TYR A 132 -19.99 8.87 0.23
C TYR A 132 -20.88 7.63 0.32
N THR A 133 -20.98 6.85 -0.78
CA THR A 133 -21.85 5.67 -0.87
C THR A 133 -21.17 4.55 -1.66
N ARG A 134 -21.72 3.32 -1.54
CA ARG A 134 -21.28 2.17 -2.34
C ARG A 134 -21.37 2.43 -3.85
N LYS A 135 -22.38 3.16 -4.31
CA LYS A 135 -22.58 3.52 -5.73
C LYS A 135 -21.49 4.47 -6.20
N VAL A 136 -21.15 5.49 -5.42
CA VAL A 136 -20.06 6.43 -5.71
C VAL A 136 -18.72 5.70 -5.75
N GLY A 137 -18.48 4.79 -4.79
CA GLY A 137 -17.28 3.96 -4.80
C GLY A 137 -17.15 3.10 -6.06
N LEU A 138 -18.24 2.45 -6.52
CA LEU A 138 -18.25 1.68 -7.76
C LEU A 138 -17.97 2.55 -8.99
N PHE A 139 -18.61 3.72 -9.06
CA PHE A 139 -18.40 4.63 -10.17
C PHE A 139 -16.97 5.16 -10.21
N ALA A 140 -16.39 5.52 -9.07
CA ALA A 140 -14.99 5.93 -8.98
C ALA A 140 -14.02 4.80 -9.39
N ALA A 141 -14.27 3.56 -8.94
CA ALA A 141 -13.50 2.39 -9.33
C ALA A 141 -13.59 2.11 -10.84
N PHE A 142 -14.77 2.28 -11.43
CA PHE A 142 -14.96 2.18 -12.88
C PHE A 142 -14.19 3.28 -13.62
N LEU A 143 -14.31 4.55 -13.21
CA LEU A 143 -13.60 5.64 -13.86
C LEU A 143 -12.08 5.45 -13.83
N VAL A 144 -11.50 5.07 -12.70
CA VAL A 144 -10.06 4.85 -12.60
C VAL A 144 -9.60 3.68 -13.47
N SER A 145 -10.42 2.63 -13.59
CA SER A 145 -10.12 1.48 -14.47
C SER A 145 -10.21 1.79 -15.95
N CYS A 146 -10.95 2.84 -16.33
CA CYS A 146 -11.10 3.30 -17.71
C CYS A 146 -10.19 4.49 -18.05
N TYR A 147 -9.40 5.00 -17.10
CA TYR A 147 -8.56 6.17 -17.34
C TYR A 147 -7.40 5.83 -18.28
N PRO A 148 -7.29 6.48 -19.47
CA PRO A 148 -6.36 6.05 -20.51
C PRO A 148 -4.91 5.96 -20.08
N LEU A 149 -4.44 6.93 -19.28
CA LEU A 149 -3.07 6.93 -18.76
C LEU A 149 -2.80 5.75 -17.82
N ILE A 150 -3.75 5.42 -16.95
CA ILE A 150 -3.64 4.28 -16.02
C ILE A 150 -3.59 2.96 -16.80
N ILE A 151 -4.46 2.81 -17.80
CA ILE A 151 -4.48 1.63 -18.69
C ILE A 151 -3.15 1.51 -19.42
N SER A 152 -2.66 2.58 -20.05
CA SER A 152 -1.38 2.57 -20.76
C SER A 152 -0.25 2.13 -19.85
N MET A 153 -0.12 2.79 -18.68
CA MET A 153 0.94 2.48 -17.72
C MET A 153 0.82 1.07 -17.13
N SER A 154 -0.38 0.50 -17.02
CA SER A 154 -0.56 -0.87 -16.53
C SER A 154 -0.03 -1.94 -17.49
N ARG A 155 0.19 -1.57 -18.75
CA ARG A 155 0.69 -2.41 -19.85
C ARG A 155 2.18 -2.23 -20.13
N GLU A 156 2.88 -1.57 -19.25
CA GLU A 156 4.29 -1.29 -19.36
C GLU A 156 5.04 -1.77 -18.11
N TYR A 157 6.30 -2.16 -18.26
CA TYR A 157 7.14 -2.55 -17.13
C TYR A 157 7.65 -1.29 -16.41
N ILE A 158 6.77 -0.59 -15.66
CA ILE A 158 7.08 0.68 -14.99
C ILE A 158 6.50 0.77 -13.59
N ILE A 159 7.16 1.56 -12.76
CA ILE A 159 6.87 1.73 -11.33
C ILE A 159 5.57 2.52 -11.03
N SER A 160 5.04 3.28 -12.01
CA SER A 160 4.00 4.29 -11.78
C SER A 160 2.68 3.71 -11.29
N VAL A 161 2.29 2.52 -11.77
CA VAL A 161 1.03 1.87 -11.37
C VAL A 161 1.11 1.42 -9.92
N MET A 162 2.23 0.81 -9.51
CA MET A 162 2.45 0.44 -8.11
C MET A 162 2.42 1.66 -7.19
N LEU A 163 3.11 2.74 -7.57
CA LEU A 163 3.11 3.98 -6.80
C LEU A 163 1.69 4.52 -6.61
N THR A 164 0.88 4.55 -7.68
CA THR A 164 -0.52 5.01 -7.62
C THR A 164 -1.36 4.10 -6.74
N ALA A 165 -1.21 2.79 -6.87
CA ALA A 165 -1.96 1.80 -6.10
C ALA A 165 -1.65 1.89 -4.60
N ILE A 166 -0.36 1.96 -4.24
CA ILE A 166 0.08 2.06 -2.83
C ILE A 166 -0.32 3.40 -2.23
N THR A 167 -0.24 4.50 -2.99
CA THR A 167 -0.73 5.82 -2.53
C THR A 167 -2.23 5.77 -2.22
N THR A 168 -3.02 5.20 -3.12
CA THR A 168 -4.47 5.08 -2.94
C THR A 168 -4.81 4.13 -1.78
N LEU A 169 -4.06 3.03 -1.63
CA LEU A 169 -4.21 2.11 -0.49
C LEU A 169 -3.88 2.81 0.83
N ALA A 170 -2.81 3.62 0.87
CA ALA A 170 -2.47 4.40 2.05
C ALA A 170 -3.61 5.35 2.45
N TYR A 171 -4.22 6.04 1.50
CA TYR A 171 -5.40 6.89 1.78
C TYR A 171 -6.60 6.10 2.31
N TYR A 172 -6.88 4.94 1.70
CA TYR A 172 -7.95 4.07 2.17
C TYR A 172 -7.72 3.61 3.63
N LEU A 173 -6.51 3.15 3.93
CA LEU A 173 -6.16 2.68 5.26
C LEU A 173 -6.11 3.80 6.29
N PHE A 174 -5.65 5.00 5.87
CA PHE A 174 -5.71 6.19 6.71
C PHE A 174 -7.14 6.53 7.12
N LEU A 175 -8.08 6.56 6.18
CA LEU A 175 -9.50 6.77 6.48
C LEU A 175 -10.07 5.67 7.39
N LYS A 176 -9.62 4.42 7.24
CA LYS A 176 -10.04 3.29 8.07
C LYS A 176 -9.40 3.30 9.46
N SER A 177 -8.30 4.01 9.63
CA SER A 177 -7.63 4.11 10.92
C SER A 177 -8.37 5.01 11.91
N GLU A 178 -9.36 5.79 11.44
CA GLU A 178 -10.19 6.66 12.28
C GLU A 178 -9.30 7.56 13.16
N ASP A 179 -8.43 8.32 12.51
CA ASP A 179 -7.45 9.21 13.18
C ASP A 179 -6.46 8.44 14.08
N PHE A 180 -6.09 7.23 13.67
CA PHE A 180 -5.21 6.28 14.38
C PHE A 180 -5.81 5.63 15.64
N GLU A 181 -7.09 5.77 15.90
CA GLU A 181 -7.77 5.07 16.99
C GLU A 181 -7.90 3.56 16.72
N ASN A 182 -8.11 3.19 15.45
CA ASN A 182 -8.21 1.79 15.06
C ASN A 182 -6.83 1.17 14.87
N ARG A 183 -6.31 0.50 15.88
CA ARG A 183 -4.97 -0.09 15.94
C ARG A 183 -4.61 -0.95 14.72
N LYS A 184 -5.55 -1.80 14.24
CA LYS A 184 -5.32 -2.67 13.10
C LYS A 184 -5.05 -1.87 11.82
N TYR A 185 -5.89 -0.89 11.52
CA TYR A 185 -5.75 -0.09 10.31
C TYR A 185 -4.61 0.92 10.41
N SER A 186 -4.29 1.40 11.61
CA SER A 186 -3.11 2.23 11.85
C SER A 186 -1.80 1.49 11.54
N LEU A 187 -1.70 0.23 11.96
CA LEU A 187 -0.55 -0.63 11.64
C LEU A 187 -0.47 -0.91 10.14
N LEU A 188 -1.59 -1.27 9.50
CA LEU A 188 -1.63 -1.50 8.05
C LEU A 188 -1.30 -0.23 7.25
N PHE A 189 -1.78 0.94 7.69
CA PHE A 189 -1.41 2.23 7.11
C PHE A 189 0.10 2.47 7.20
N SER A 190 0.69 2.29 8.39
CA SER A 190 2.12 2.51 8.61
C SER A 190 2.98 1.56 7.77
N LEU A 191 2.58 0.29 7.67
CA LEU A 191 3.23 -0.69 6.79
C LEU A 191 3.16 -0.27 5.32
N THR A 192 1.97 0.14 4.85
CA THR A 192 1.76 0.61 3.49
C THR A 192 2.54 1.89 3.22
N TYR A 193 2.60 2.80 4.21
CA TYR A 193 3.33 4.06 4.11
C TYR A 193 4.84 3.82 3.98
N ALA A 194 5.40 2.96 4.81
CA ALA A 194 6.81 2.55 4.73
C ALA A 194 7.12 1.87 3.38
N SER A 195 6.26 0.95 2.94
CA SER A 195 6.39 0.31 1.62
C SER A 195 6.32 1.32 0.48
N GLY A 196 5.44 2.33 0.56
CA GLY A 196 5.32 3.39 -0.42
C GLY A 196 6.59 4.24 -0.58
N LEU A 197 7.24 4.58 0.54
CA LEU A 197 8.55 5.23 0.54
C LEU A 197 9.61 4.37 -0.14
N MET A 198 9.52 3.04 0.00
CA MET A 198 10.42 2.08 -0.63
C MET A 198 10.09 1.82 -2.11
N VAL A 199 8.96 2.31 -2.62
CA VAL A 199 8.62 2.29 -4.05
C VAL A 199 9.28 3.48 -4.77
N LYS A 200 9.05 4.70 -4.27
CA LYS A 200 9.58 5.92 -4.88
C LYS A 200 9.54 7.09 -3.88
N TRP A 201 10.59 7.90 -3.86
CA TRP A 201 10.67 9.09 -2.99
C TRP A 201 9.49 10.05 -3.14
N THR A 202 8.94 10.18 -4.35
CA THR A 202 7.78 11.04 -4.63
C THR A 202 6.50 10.59 -3.91
N PHE A 203 6.43 9.38 -3.38
CA PHE A 203 5.31 8.92 -2.55
C PHE A 203 5.04 9.86 -1.38
N PHE A 204 6.11 10.35 -0.73
CA PHE A 204 5.99 11.32 0.35
C PHE A 204 5.24 12.59 -0.10
N ILE A 205 5.56 13.12 -1.28
CA ILE A 205 4.93 14.35 -1.80
C ILE A 205 3.43 14.17 -1.95
N TYR A 206 2.99 13.01 -2.44
CA TYR A 206 1.57 12.72 -2.62
C TYR A 206 0.83 12.52 -1.29
N THR A 207 1.44 11.84 -0.33
CA THR A 207 0.76 11.44 0.92
C THR A 207 0.86 12.47 2.03
N PHE A 208 1.92 13.27 2.07
CA PHE A 208 2.17 14.25 3.14
C PHE A 208 1.00 15.22 3.39
N PRO A 209 0.38 15.86 2.38
CA PRO A 209 -0.73 16.79 2.62
C PRO A 209 -1.93 16.12 3.30
N VAL A 210 -2.23 14.87 2.92
CA VAL A 210 -3.38 14.13 3.50
C VAL A 210 -3.09 13.71 4.93
N VAL A 211 -1.89 13.23 5.21
CA VAL A 211 -1.46 12.91 6.57
C VAL A 211 -1.48 14.16 7.44
N LEU A 212 -0.95 15.27 6.94
CA LEU A 212 -0.94 16.55 7.65
C LEU A 212 -2.37 17.04 7.96
N ALA A 213 -3.27 16.98 6.96
CA ALA A 213 -4.68 17.36 7.17
C ALA A 213 -5.37 16.48 8.21
N GLY A 214 -5.10 15.18 8.21
CA GLY A 214 -5.62 14.26 9.22
C GLY A 214 -5.07 14.52 10.61
N LEU A 215 -3.79 14.89 10.72
CA LEU A 215 -3.21 15.30 12.00
C LEU A 215 -3.79 16.62 12.53
N TRP A 216 -4.31 17.48 11.66
CA TRP A 216 -4.85 18.83 12.01
C TRP A 216 -6.35 18.84 12.33
N GLY A 217 -7.02 17.72 12.34
CA GLY A 217 -8.48 17.65 12.55
C GLY A 217 -8.95 18.12 13.95
N GLU A 218 -10.17 18.64 14.01
CA GLU A 218 -10.70 19.39 15.17
C GLU A 218 -10.99 18.58 16.43
N LYS A 219 -11.10 17.25 16.35
CA LYS A 219 -11.68 16.42 17.45
C LYS A 219 -10.68 15.90 18.49
N ILE A 220 -9.40 15.83 18.16
CA ILE A 220 -8.34 15.29 19.05
C ILE A 220 -7.19 16.29 19.10
N ASN A 221 -6.52 16.35 20.24
CA ASN A 221 -5.35 17.21 20.39
C ASN A 221 -4.28 16.83 19.33
N PHE A 222 -3.84 17.80 18.56
CA PHE A 222 -2.82 17.65 17.51
C PHE A 222 -1.58 16.89 18.00
N LYS A 223 -1.16 17.16 19.24
CA LYS A 223 -0.02 16.49 19.88
C LYS A 223 -0.26 14.98 20.01
N ASP A 224 -1.43 14.54 20.40
CA ASP A 224 -1.72 13.12 20.62
C ASP A 224 -1.76 12.35 19.30
N ARG A 225 -2.26 12.98 18.24
CA ARG A 225 -2.25 12.39 16.89
C ARG A 225 -0.84 12.25 16.31
N ILE A 226 0.01 13.26 16.48
CA ILE A 226 1.41 13.18 16.08
C ILE A 226 2.11 12.04 16.83
N ILE A 227 1.86 11.91 18.12
CA ILE A 227 2.46 10.84 18.94
C ILE A 227 1.98 9.47 18.44
N GLN A 228 0.69 9.29 18.14
CA GLN A 228 0.15 8.04 17.61
C GLN A 228 0.72 7.71 16.23
N PHE A 229 0.76 8.69 15.33
CA PHE A 229 1.38 8.51 14.01
C PHE A 229 2.86 8.16 14.14
N ALA A 230 3.63 8.91 14.94
CA ALA A 230 5.04 8.67 15.14
C ALA A 230 5.31 7.30 15.78
N TYR A 231 4.45 6.86 16.71
CA TYR A 231 4.54 5.53 17.32
C TYR A 231 4.38 4.41 16.27
N TYR A 232 3.30 4.41 15.50
CA TYR A 232 3.05 3.37 14.51
C TYR A 232 4.04 3.43 13.35
N PHE A 233 4.32 4.63 12.85
CA PHE A 233 5.29 4.82 11.77
C PHE A 233 6.71 4.48 12.22
N GLY A 234 7.12 4.93 13.41
CA GLY A 234 8.43 4.65 13.97
C GLY A 234 8.63 3.15 14.21
N MET A 235 7.62 2.43 14.69
CA MET A 235 7.68 0.98 14.88
C MET A 235 7.89 0.24 13.55
N VAL A 236 7.16 0.62 12.51
CA VAL A 236 7.29 -0.02 11.18
C VAL A 236 8.59 0.43 10.49
N ALA A 237 8.95 1.70 10.61
CA ALA A 237 10.21 2.22 10.07
C ALA A 237 11.40 1.52 10.72
N ALA A 238 11.38 1.30 12.04
CA ALA A 238 12.41 0.56 12.74
C ALA A 238 12.53 -0.88 12.23
N LEU A 239 11.43 -1.53 11.89
CA LEU A 239 11.43 -2.91 11.42
C LEU A 239 11.85 -3.08 9.94
N LEU A 240 11.54 -2.11 9.08
CA LEU A 240 11.71 -2.23 7.64
C LEU A 240 12.72 -1.25 7.06
N ILE A 241 12.65 0.01 7.48
CA ILE A 241 13.44 1.10 6.87
C ILE A 241 14.81 1.19 7.53
N VAL A 242 14.87 1.06 8.86
CA VAL A 242 16.14 1.15 9.60
C VAL A 242 17.11 0.03 9.22
N PRO A 243 16.73 -1.25 9.18
CA PRO A 243 17.62 -2.29 8.66
C PRO A 243 18.07 -2.04 7.24
N PHE A 244 17.18 -1.60 6.37
CA PHE A 244 17.48 -1.26 4.98
C PHE A 244 18.49 -0.11 4.88
N PHE A 245 18.34 0.93 5.67
CA PHE A 245 19.29 2.05 5.68
C PHE A 245 20.60 1.75 6.42
N ILE A 246 20.59 1.00 7.50
CA ILE A 246 21.81 0.50 8.17
C ILE A 246 22.66 -0.26 7.16
N PHE A 247 21.97 -1.00 6.33
CA PHE A 247 22.53 -1.77 5.25
C PHE A 247 23.15 -0.87 4.17
N ILE A 248 22.48 0.23 3.75
CA ILE A 248 22.91 1.09 2.62
C ILE A 248 24.17 1.90 2.90
N LEU A 249 24.38 2.39 4.10
CA LEU A 249 25.39 3.43 4.34
C LEU A 249 26.59 2.96 5.19
N GLY A 250 26.63 1.65 5.48
CA GLY A 250 27.70 1.07 6.31
C GLY A 250 27.51 1.43 7.80
N SER A 251 27.89 0.50 8.68
CA SER A 251 27.54 0.50 10.09
C SER A 251 27.99 1.74 10.89
N GLU A 252 29.02 2.45 10.45
CA GLU A 252 29.62 3.52 11.25
C GLU A 252 28.87 4.86 11.21
N LYS A 253 28.12 5.14 10.12
CA LYS A 253 27.45 6.43 9.92
C LYS A 253 26.02 6.47 10.45
N TRP A 254 25.45 5.33 10.84
CA TRP A 254 24.04 5.19 11.20
C TRP A 254 23.76 5.08 12.69
N ILE A 255 24.77 4.77 13.47
CA ILE A 255 24.64 4.73 14.94
C ILE A 255 24.01 6.02 15.48
N PRO A 256 24.40 7.23 15.02
CA PRO A 256 23.78 8.47 15.46
C PRO A 256 22.29 8.57 15.04
N LEU A 257 21.95 8.19 13.81
CA LEU A 257 20.58 8.29 13.29
C LEU A 257 19.63 7.29 13.95
N ILE A 258 20.12 6.08 14.25
CA ILE A 258 19.38 5.06 15.01
C ILE A 258 19.15 5.53 16.43
N LEU A 259 20.16 6.13 17.05
CA LEU A 259 20.05 6.69 18.39
C LEU A 259 19.07 7.86 18.42
N GLU A 260 19.06 8.73 17.42
CA GLU A 260 18.07 9.80 17.29
C GLU A 260 16.66 9.26 17.09
N PHE A 261 16.46 8.25 16.22
CA PHE A 261 15.16 7.60 16.02
C PHE A 261 14.68 6.87 17.27
N LEU A 262 15.56 6.15 17.97
CA LEU A 262 15.26 5.52 19.24
C LEU A 262 14.93 6.54 20.32
N LEU A 263 15.64 7.67 20.36
CA LEU A 263 15.39 8.75 21.29
C LEU A 263 14.02 9.40 21.03
N ILE A 264 13.68 9.68 19.76
CA ILE A 264 12.36 10.20 19.37
C ILE A 264 11.26 9.20 19.73
N TRP A 265 11.50 7.91 19.51
CA TRP A 265 10.55 6.85 19.86
C TRP A 265 10.36 6.71 21.38
N ILE A 266 11.46 6.74 22.17
CA ILE A 266 11.42 6.70 23.65
C ILE A 266 10.72 7.95 24.19
N LEU A 267 10.98 9.13 23.63
CA LEU A 267 10.32 10.36 24.02
C LEU A 267 8.82 10.31 23.69
N ALA A 268 8.44 9.83 22.50
CA ALA A 268 7.05 9.67 22.10
C ALA A 268 6.30 8.69 23.02
N THR A 269 6.94 7.56 23.41
CA THR A 269 6.33 6.59 24.34
C THR A 269 6.23 7.11 25.77
N LYS A 270 7.18 7.92 26.22
CA LYS A 270 7.12 8.56 27.55
C LYS A 270 6.02 9.62 27.65
N PHE A 271 5.77 10.36 26.57
CA PHE A 271 4.73 11.38 26.53
C PHE A 271 3.30 10.81 26.25
N SER A 272 3.18 9.55 25.81
CA SER A 272 1.88 8.90 25.67
C SER A 272 1.31 8.34 26.97
N ASN A 273 2.11 8.27 28.03
CA ASN A 273 1.72 7.77 29.36
C ASN A 273 1.47 8.90 30.39
N VAL A 274 1.36 10.15 29.96
CA VAL A 274 0.94 11.33 30.72
C VAL A 274 -0.34 11.89 30.12
#